data_21338ae636739f4d071be19778509f75
#
_entry.id   21338ae636739f4d071be19778509f75
#
_cell.length_a   1.000
_cell.length_b   1.000
_cell.length_c   1.000
_cell.angle_alpha   90.00
_cell.angle_beta   90.00
_cell.angle_gamma   90.00
#
_symmetry.space_group_name_H-M   'P 1'
#
loop_
_entity.id
_entity.type
_entity.pdbx_description
1 polymer ?
#
loop_
_entity_poly.entity_id
_entity_poly.type
_entity_poly.pdbx_seq_one_letter_code
_entity_poly.pdbx_strand_id
1 'polypeptide(L)'
;IPYTFISYPFSWVLPMVVLALTLLIFLLFLGKAKRLLSFREIGKGFIPLLGSLITTGLITFFGWKALLIIYPQYNDLLNGFTYNGHTYIAAFVLLALAITLAFYNYFSAKKVTMNHYVAPLIIWIIINGIVAFALPGAGFLIIPVYFGLLLFAAFIITQKSRKILTLVFSVPALLLIAPFIQMFPIGLGLKVLFGSAVLTVLTFGILLPVFRPFAKKGIWSLVFFVLGIGFFAKAHSESGYEYGKAKSNSLLYIYNADTNQANWTTYDTNLDSWTKGYLGKNPKKATNLNDIPLFSKYNSGFTYAAKAPTKEIPKPSITFLEDRIVGNQRYVKIKISPNRNVNRYDIFANENMAIHNFKANGVSTLGQKNSLYQRKGRKILSYYVVGNAPLEMQFSVNSATVLDLELLESSFDLLTNPLFQITKRENWMMPTP
;
A
#
# COMPACT_ATOMS: atom_id res chain seq x y z
N ILE A 1 20.32 19.19 17.22
CA ILE A 1 19.87 18.29 18.28
C ILE A 1 21.02 17.37 18.60
N PRO A 2 21.50 17.31 19.83
CA PRO A 2 22.56 16.40 20.24
C PRO A 2 21.97 14.99 20.28
N TYR A 3 22.61 14.06 19.63
CA TYR A 3 21.93 12.89 19.16
C TYR A 3 22.66 11.67 19.66
N THR A 4 22.16 11.09 20.70
CA THR A 4 22.44 9.70 21.02
C THR A 4 21.53 8.83 20.15
N PHE A 5 22.04 8.40 19.03
CA PHE A 5 21.37 7.45 18.17
C PHE A 5 21.71 6.04 18.69
N ILE A 6 20.74 5.33 19.24
CA ILE A 6 20.93 3.93 19.63
C ILE A 6 20.60 3.08 18.41
N SER A 7 21.59 2.45 17.84
CA SER A 7 21.44 1.50 16.74
C SER A 7 22.07 0.17 17.11
N TYR A 8 21.54 -0.91 16.54
CA TYR A 8 22.12 -2.24 16.64
C TYR A 8 22.04 -2.95 15.28
N PRO A 9 23.00 -3.84 14.96
CA PRO A 9 22.99 -4.55 13.71
C PRO A 9 21.84 -5.54 13.61
N PHE A 10 21.32 -5.78 12.41
CA PHE A 10 20.22 -6.72 12.18
C PHE A 10 20.52 -8.16 12.69
N SER A 11 21.80 -8.55 12.70
CA SER A 11 22.24 -9.83 13.25
C SER A 11 21.91 -10.03 14.75
N TRP A 12 21.66 -8.94 15.48
CA TRP A 12 21.31 -9.00 16.90
C TRP A 12 19.82 -9.28 17.14
N VAL A 13 18.95 -9.09 16.12
CA VAL A 13 17.50 -9.25 16.29
C VAL A 13 17.16 -10.67 16.75
N LEU A 14 17.67 -11.70 16.08
CA LEU A 14 17.42 -13.10 16.46
C LEU A 14 17.98 -13.45 17.85
N PRO A 15 19.25 -13.13 18.21
CA PRO A 15 19.75 -13.28 19.58
C PRO A 15 18.88 -12.60 20.64
N MET A 16 18.38 -11.40 20.37
CA MET A 16 17.46 -10.71 21.29
C MET A 16 16.16 -11.47 21.48
N VAL A 17 15.58 -12.01 20.41
CA VAL A 17 14.36 -12.84 20.52
C VAL A 17 14.61 -14.10 21.33
N VAL A 18 15.73 -14.80 21.10
CA VAL A 18 16.12 -15.99 21.85
C VAL A 18 16.30 -15.66 23.34
N LEU A 19 16.96 -14.54 23.65
CA LEU A 19 17.12 -14.09 25.03
C LEU A 19 15.77 -13.77 25.68
N ALA A 20 14.85 -13.09 24.98
CA ALA A 20 13.51 -12.80 25.50
C ALA A 20 12.72 -14.09 25.79
N LEU A 21 12.80 -15.08 24.89
CA LEU A 21 12.19 -16.40 25.09
C LEU A 21 12.77 -17.13 26.31
N THR A 22 14.10 -17.16 26.44
CA THR A 22 14.80 -17.76 27.57
C THR A 22 14.41 -17.11 28.90
N LEU A 23 14.36 -15.77 28.92
CA LEU A 23 13.91 -15.01 30.10
C LEU A 23 12.46 -15.34 30.45
N LEU A 24 11.56 -15.42 29.46
CA LEU A 24 10.17 -15.80 29.73
C LEU A 24 10.08 -17.21 30.33
N ILE A 25 10.77 -18.19 29.74
CA ILE A 25 10.79 -19.56 30.24
C ILE A 25 11.29 -19.59 31.68
N PHE A 26 12.41 -18.92 31.98
CA PHE A 26 12.96 -18.83 33.35
C PHE A 26 11.93 -18.22 34.31
N LEU A 27 11.27 -17.09 33.94
CA LEU A 27 10.26 -16.49 34.80
C LEU A 27 9.03 -17.36 35.00
N LEU A 28 8.63 -18.16 34.02
CA LEU A 28 7.54 -19.13 34.18
C LEU A 28 7.88 -20.22 35.20
N PHE A 29 9.07 -20.78 35.13
CA PHE A 29 9.52 -21.75 36.11
C PHE A 29 9.64 -21.17 37.53
N LEU A 30 10.23 -19.97 37.65
CA LEU A 30 10.34 -19.25 38.92
C LEU A 30 8.96 -18.93 39.52
N GLY A 31 8.03 -18.44 38.68
CA GLY A 31 6.67 -18.13 39.11
C GLY A 31 5.88 -19.39 39.50
N LYS A 32 6.11 -20.54 38.83
CA LYS A 32 5.53 -21.82 39.20
C LYS A 32 6.10 -22.32 40.52
N ALA A 33 7.42 -22.26 40.70
CA ALA A 33 8.08 -22.65 41.95
C ALA A 33 7.56 -21.84 43.16
N LYS A 34 7.31 -20.55 42.96
CA LYS A 34 6.71 -19.67 43.98
C LYS A 34 5.19 -19.81 44.12
N ARG A 35 4.56 -20.74 43.43
CA ARG A 35 3.09 -20.95 43.41
C ARG A 35 2.27 -19.71 43.00
N LEU A 36 2.88 -18.77 42.25
CA LEU A 36 2.21 -17.55 41.76
C LEU A 36 1.52 -17.78 40.43
N LEU A 37 1.98 -18.78 39.66
CA LEU A 37 1.48 -19.08 38.32
C LEU A 37 0.88 -20.50 38.24
N SER A 38 -0.16 -20.59 37.41
CA SER A 38 -0.84 -21.82 37.03
C SER A 38 -0.89 -21.96 35.53
N PHE A 39 -0.37 -23.04 34.94
CA PHE A 39 -0.43 -23.29 33.50
C PHE A 39 -1.86 -23.34 32.97
N ARG A 40 -2.82 -23.84 33.76
CA ARG A 40 -4.24 -23.82 33.41
C ARG A 40 -4.76 -22.40 33.25
N GLU A 41 -4.43 -21.48 34.14
CA GLU A 41 -4.85 -20.08 34.07
C GLU A 41 -4.10 -19.30 32.97
N ILE A 42 -2.85 -19.66 32.68
CA ILE A 42 -2.11 -19.14 31.52
C ILE A 42 -2.82 -19.56 30.24
N GLY A 43 -3.21 -20.83 30.10
CA GLY A 43 -3.97 -21.32 28.94
C GLY A 43 -5.28 -20.56 28.73
N LYS A 44 -6.01 -20.26 29.81
CA LYS A 44 -7.24 -19.44 29.74
C LYS A 44 -6.98 -18.01 29.22
N GLY A 45 -5.78 -17.47 29.43
CA GLY A 45 -5.39 -16.14 28.93
C GLY A 45 -5.34 -16.04 27.41
N PHE A 46 -5.13 -17.15 26.70
CA PHE A 46 -5.14 -17.17 25.23
C PHE A 46 -6.55 -17.00 24.65
N ILE A 47 -7.59 -17.45 25.35
CA ILE A 47 -8.96 -17.43 24.83
C ILE A 47 -9.41 -15.99 24.51
N PRO A 48 -9.41 -15.02 25.46
CA PRO A 48 -9.82 -13.65 25.15
C PRO A 48 -8.87 -12.97 24.15
N LEU A 49 -7.58 -13.25 24.20
CA LEU A 49 -6.60 -12.65 23.29
C LEU A 49 -6.81 -13.13 21.85
N LEU A 50 -6.77 -14.44 21.61
CA LEU A 50 -6.93 -15.00 20.27
C LEU A 50 -8.33 -14.78 19.72
N GLY A 51 -9.37 -14.91 20.57
CA GLY A 51 -10.74 -14.62 20.20
C GLY A 51 -10.90 -13.16 19.72
N SER A 52 -10.36 -12.21 20.48
CA SER A 52 -10.41 -10.79 20.06
C SER A 52 -9.57 -10.52 18.82
N LEU A 53 -8.38 -11.12 18.66
CA LEU A 53 -7.53 -10.99 17.46
C LEU A 53 -8.27 -11.46 16.21
N ILE A 54 -8.80 -12.68 16.25
CA ILE A 54 -9.51 -13.26 15.10
C ILE A 54 -10.76 -12.46 14.77
N THR A 55 -11.60 -12.20 15.76
CA THR A 55 -12.86 -11.48 15.57
C THR A 55 -12.62 -10.06 15.03
N THR A 56 -11.68 -9.33 15.62
CA THR A 56 -11.35 -7.97 15.17
C THR A 56 -10.75 -7.97 13.78
N GLY A 57 -9.83 -8.89 13.48
CA GLY A 57 -9.24 -9.02 12.15
C GLY A 57 -10.28 -9.29 11.07
N LEU A 58 -11.18 -10.26 11.32
CA LEU A 58 -12.25 -10.62 10.39
C LEU A 58 -13.25 -9.47 10.20
N ILE A 59 -13.74 -8.87 11.29
CA ILE A 59 -14.70 -7.77 11.23
C ILE A 59 -14.10 -6.58 10.48
N THR A 60 -12.85 -6.24 10.72
CA THR A 60 -12.21 -5.10 10.02
C THR A 60 -11.98 -5.42 8.55
N PHE A 61 -11.50 -6.62 8.23
CA PHE A 61 -11.25 -7.03 6.85
C PHE A 61 -12.52 -7.06 6.00
N PHE A 62 -13.57 -7.74 6.49
CA PHE A 62 -14.85 -7.79 5.77
C PHE A 62 -15.60 -6.47 5.86
N GLY A 63 -15.50 -5.75 6.97
CA GLY A 63 -16.08 -4.42 7.14
C GLY A 63 -15.54 -3.42 6.11
N TRP A 64 -14.22 -3.40 5.87
CA TRP A 64 -13.63 -2.57 4.83
C TRP A 64 -14.13 -2.96 3.43
N LYS A 65 -14.22 -4.26 3.12
CA LYS A 65 -14.79 -4.72 1.85
C LYS A 65 -16.26 -4.30 1.67
N ALA A 66 -17.05 -4.38 2.74
CA ALA A 66 -18.44 -3.91 2.73
C ALA A 66 -18.52 -2.39 2.48
N LEU A 67 -17.62 -1.61 3.09
CA LEU A 67 -17.53 -0.17 2.83
C LEU A 67 -17.20 0.14 1.36
N LEU A 68 -16.34 -0.64 0.70
CA LEU A 68 -16.06 -0.47 -0.73
C LEU A 68 -17.26 -0.82 -1.64
N ILE A 69 -18.20 -1.64 -1.17
CA ILE A 69 -19.46 -1.88 -1.87
C ILE A 69 -20.42 -0.70 -1.69
N ILE A 70 -20.49 -0.14 -0.47
CA ILE A 70 -21.34 1.02 -0.16
C ILE A 70 -20.80 2.30 -0.81
N TYR A 71 -19.47 2.45 -0.84
CA TYR A 71 -18.74 3.61 -1.38
C TYR A 71 -17.81 3.19 -2.50
N PRO A 72 -18.30 2.77 -3.67
CA PRO A 72 -17.48 2.26 -4.76
C PRO A 72 -16.47 3.31 -5.29
N GLN A 73 -16.75 4.60 -5.09
CA GLN A 73 -15.84 5.70 -5.45
C GLN A 73 -14.50 5.66 -4.71
N TYR A 74 -14.39 4.95 -3.59
CA TYR A 74 -13.12 4.79 -2.87
C TYR A 74 -12.10 3.93 -3.63
N ASN A 75 -12.57 3.08 -4.56
CA ASN A 75 -11.69 2.28 -5.41
C ASN A 75 -10.91 3.12 -6.43
N ASP A 76 -11.36 4.35 -6.72
CA ASP A 76 -10.68 5.24 -7.67
C ASP A 76 -9.52 6.02 -7.03
N LEU A 77 -9.33 5.93 -5.71
CA LEU A 77 -8.21 6.55 -5.02
C LEU A 77 -6.95 5.70 -5.19
N LEU A 78 -5.99 6.19 -5.95
CA LEU A 78 -4.79 5.45 -6.36
C LEU A 78 -3.92 4.97 -5.19
N ASN A 79 -3.80 5.78 -4.13
CA ASN A 79 -3.09 5.39 -2.90
C ASN A 79 -3.97 4.58 -1.92
N GLY A 80 -5.28 4.47 -2.18
CA GLY A 80 -6.23 3.77 -1.33
C GLY A 80 -6.47 4.39 0.05
N PHE A 81 -6.08 5.66 0.26
CA PHE A 81 -6.34 6.39 1.50
C PHE A 81 -7.35 7.52 1.24
N THR A 82 -8.54 7.42 1.81
CA THR A 82 -9.64 8.38 1.63
C THR A 82 -9.45 9.64 2.48
N TYR A 83 -10.08 10.75 2.13
CA TYR A 83 -10.03 11.99 2.92
C TYR A 83 -10.52 11.81 4.34
N ASN A 84 -11.52 10.94 4.55
CA ASN A 84 -12.02 10.51 5.86
C ASN A 84 -11.28 9.27 6.42
N GLY A 85 -10.11 8.94 5.89
CA GLY A 85 -9.33 7.75 6.27
C GLY A 85 -8.95 7.73 7.75
N HIS A 86 -8.59 8.89 8.31
CA HIS A 86 -8.32 9.01 9.76
C HIS A 86 -9.56 8.69 10.60
N THR A 87 -10.73 9.10 10.14
CA THR A 87 -12.02 8.81 10.80
C THR A 87 -12.30 7.30 10.80
N TYR A 88 -12.00 6.59 9.68
CA TYR A 88 -12.09 5.13 9.63
C TYR A 88 -11.06 4.44 10.54
N ILE A 89 -9.82 4.93 10.59
CA ILE A 89 -8.82 4.39 11.53
C ILE A 89 -9.36 4.48 12.96
N ALA A 90 -9.86 5.65 13.38
CA ALA A 90 -10.43 5.83 14.71
C ALA A 90 -11.62 4.90 14.96
N ALA A 91 -12.56 4.77 14.00
CA ALA A 91 -13.71 3.89 14.10
C ALA A 91 -13.31 2.43 14.35
N PHE A 92 -12.41 1.88 13.53
CA PHE A 92 -11.99 0.50 13.65
C PHE A 92 -11.08 0.23 14.85
N VAL A 93 -10.24 1.19 15.27
CA VAL A 93 -9.46 1.10 16.51
C VAL A 93 -10.37 1.06 17.73
N LEU A 94 -11.37 1.93 17.80
CA LEU A 94 -12.37 1.92 18.89
C LEU A 94 -13.18 0.63 18.90
N LEU A 95 -13.56 0.13 17.73
CA LEU A 95 -14.25 -1.16 17.61
C LEU A 95 -13.35 -2.31 18.07
N ALA A 96 -12.06 -2.30 17.73
CA ALA A 96 -11.07 -3.28 18.20
C ALA A 96 -10.94 -3.28 19.72
N LEU A 97 -10.89 -2.09 20.34
CA LEU A 97 -10.86 -1.94 21.80
C LEU A 97 -12.18 -2.44 22.44
N ALA A 98 -13.32 -2.13 21.83
CA ALA A 98 -14.63 -2.60 22.30
C ALA A 98 -14.69 -4.13 22.30
N ILE A 99 -14.35 -4.76 21.18
CA ILE A 99 -14.33 -6.22 21.03
C ILE A 99 -13.38 -6.84 22.05
N THR A 100 -12.15 -6.31 22.17
CA THR A 100 -11.14 -6.83 23.10
C THR A 100 -11.65 -6.78 24.54
N LEU A 101 -12.20 -5.66 24.97
CA LEU A 101 -12.75 -5.51 26.31
C LEU A 101 -13.97 -6.42 26.54
N ALA A 102 -14.82 -6.64 25.52
CA ALA A 102 -15.92 -7.61 25.60
C ALA A 102 -15.41 -9.03 25.84
N PHE A 103 -14.40 -9.48 25.07
CA PHE A 103 -13.78 -10.81 25.26
C PHE A 103 -13.16 -10.97 26.64
N TYR A 104 -12.38 -9.97 27.10
CA TYR A 104 -11.81 -10.01 28.45
C TYR A 104 -12.86 -9.90 29.55
N ASN A 105 -13.99 -9.23 29.32
CA ASN A 105 -15.11 -9.21 30.26
C ASN A 105 -15.80 -10.56 30.37
N TYR A 106 -16.01 -11.24 29.25
CA TYR A 106 -16.75 -12.50 29.19
C TYR A 106 -15.89 -13.70 29.64
N PHE A 107 -14.66 -13.82 29.10
CA PHE A 107 -13.84 -15.02 29.30
C PHE A 107 -12.87 -14.96 30.50
N SER A 108 -12.56 -13.79 31.04
CA SER A 108 -11.58 -13.65 32.13
C SER A 108 -12.20 -13.60 33.52
N ALA A 109 -13.44 -14.08 33.68
CA ALA A 109 -14.16 -14.09 34.93
C ALA A 109 -14.05 -12.76 35.72
N LYS A 110 -14.32 -12.78 37.02
CA LYS A 110 -14.35 -11.55 37.84
C LYS A 110 -13.02 -10.79 37.94
N LYS A 111 -11.86 -11.36 37.52
CA LYS A 111 -10.55 -10.72 37.69
C LYS A 111 -9.51 -11.21 36.66
N VAL A 112 -8.99 -10.33 35.81
CA VAL A 112 -7.79 -10.59 35.02
C VAL A 112 -6.58 -10.71 35.95
N THR A 113 -5.84 -11.80 35.86
CA THR A 113 -4.65 -12.06 36.70
C THR A 113 -3.37 -11.89 35.88
N MET A 114 -2.22 -11.93 36.53
CA MET A 114 -0.92 -11.94 35.82
C MET A 114 -0.70 -13.21 35.01
N ASN A 115 -1.41 -14.31 35.29
CA ASN A 115 -1.39 -15.50 34.43
C ASN A 115 -1.86 -15.18 32.99
N HIS A 116 -2.89 -14.35 32.85
CA HIS A 116 -3.41 -13.94 31.55
C HIS A 116 -2.43 -13.06 30.74
N TYR A 117 -1.46 -12.40 31.44
CA TYR A 117 -0.46 -11.57 30.79
C TYR A 117 0.61 -12.38 30.05
N VAL A 118 0.77 -13.65 30.40
CA VAL A 118 1.75 -14.54 29.73
C VAL A 118 1.37 -14.76 28.26
N ALA A 119 0.09 -14.87 27.94
CA ALA A 119 -0.36 -15.11 26.57
C ALA A 119 0.06 -13.98 25.59
N PRO A 120 -0.15 -12.68 25.87
CA PRO A 120 0.39 -11.60 25.06
C PRO A 120 1.91 -11.63 24.89
N LEU A 121 2.67 -11.93 25.97
CA LEU A 121 4.14 -12.01 25.88
C LEU A 121 4.59 -13.13 24.94
N ILE A 122 3.94 -14.30 25.01
CA ILE A 122 4.23 -15.41 24.08
C ILE A 122 3.93 -15.01 22.64
N ILE A 123 2.76 -14.44 22.38
CA ILE A 123 2.36 -14.03 21.02
C ILE A 123 3.34 -12.99 20.47
N TRP A 124 3.74 -12.00 21.27
CA TRP A 124 4.72 -11.00 20.85
C TRP A 124 6.11 -11.59 20.58
N ILE A 125 6.56 -12.57 21.37
CA ILE A 125 7.83 -13.27 21.12
C ILE A 125 7.75 -14.06 19.80
N ILE A 126 6.63 -14.74 19.53
CA ILE A 126 6.42 -15.45 18.26
C ILE A 126 6.45 -14.46 17.08
N ILE A 127 5.74 -13.32 17.20
CA ILE A 127 5.74 -12.27 16.17
C ILE A 127 7.17 -11.76 15.92
N ASN A 128 7.92 -11.46 16.98
CA ASN A 128 9.31 -11.01 16.84
C ASN A 128 10.23 -12.10 16.26
N GLY A 129 9.95 -13.37 16.52
CA GLY A 129 10.62 -14.49 15.86
C GLY A 129 10.40 -14.46 14.34
N ILE A 130 9.16 -14.29 13.90
CA ILE A 130 8.83 -14.15 12.47
C ILE A 130 9.49 -12.90 11.88
N VAL A 131 9.44 -11.78 12.60
CA VAL A 131 10.05 -10.49 12.18
C VAL A 131 11.57 -10.63 12.02
N ALA A 132 12.25 -11.37 12.89
CA ALA A 132 13.70 -11.55 12.81
C ALA A 132 14.15 -12.19 11.49
N PHE A 133 13.32 -13.05 10.88
CA PHE A 133 13.62 -13.69 9.59
C PHE A 133 13.04 -12.94 8.39
N ALA A 134 11.78 -12.48 8.50
CA ALA A 134 11.06 -11.91 7.37
C ALA A 134 11.29 -10.40 7.19
N LEU A 135 11.52 -9.66 8.28
CA LEU A 135 11.60 -8.20 8.28
C LEU A 135 12.55 -7.68 9.37
N PRO A 136 13.87 -7.95 9.32
CA PRO A 136 14.82 -7.60 10.38
C PRO A 136 14.83 -6.11 10.75
N GLY A 137 14.47 -5.22 9.79
CA GLY A 137 14.33 -3.78 10.04
C GLY A 137 13.25 -3.41 11.05
N ALA A 138 12.28 -4.29 11.33
CA ALA A 138 11.27 -4.10 12.37
C ALA A 138 11.66 -4.74 13.73
N GLY A 139 12.92 -5.15 13.90
CA GLY A 139 13.43 -5.79 15.11
C GLY A 139 13.25 -4.97 16.40
N PHE A 140 13.07 -3.64 16.30
CA PHE A 140 12.76 -2.78 17.44
C PHE A 140 11.45 -3.15 18.17
N LEU A 141 10.56 -3.91 17.55
CA LEU A 141 9.33 -4.41 18.17
C LEU A 141 9.60 -5.39 19.33
N ILE A 142 10.83 -5.84 19.51
CA ILE A 142 11.24 -6.63 20.70
C ILE A 142 11.34 -5.75 21.97
N ILE A 143 11.57 -4.45 21.84
CA ILE A 143 11.74 -3.54 22.98
C ILE A 143 10.51 -3.56 23.92
N PRO A 144 9.26 -3.38 23.46
CA PRO A 144 8.07 -3.53 24.28
C PRO A 144 7.99 -4.87 25.02
N VAL A 145 8.48 -5.94 24.40
CA VAL A 145 8.48 -7.28 25.01
C VAL A 145 9.43 -7.32 26.22
N TYR A 146 10.63 -6.75 26.11
CA TYR A 146 11.55 -6.66 27.23
C TYR A 146 10.98 -5.88 28.42
N PHE A 147 10.34 -4.73 28.15
CA PHE A 147 9.66 -3.97 29.21
C PHE A 147 8.51 -4.77 29.83
N GLY A 148 7.77 -5.53 29.01
CA GLY A 148 6.76 -6.46 29.49
C GLY A 148 7.35 -7.59 30.38
N LEU A 149 8.48 -8.14 29.97
CA LEU A 149 9.21 -9.16 30.76
C LEU A 149 9.74 -8.60 32.07
N LEU A 150 10.29 -7.37 32.06
CA LEU A 150 10.73 -6.69 33.28
C LEU A 150 9.58 -6.44 34.25
N LEU A 151 8.41 -6.03 33.74
CA LEU A 151 7.20 -5.88 34.55
C LEU A 151 6.74 -7.21 35.16
N PHE A 152 6.79 -8.28 34.36
CA PHE A 152 6.44 -9.63 34.79
C PHE A 152 7.42 -10.16 35.82
N ALA A 153 8.73 -9.93 35.63
CA ALA A 153 9.77 -10.25 36.60
C ALA A 153 9.58 -9.53 37.94
N ALA A 154 9.32 -8.21 37.87
CA ALA A 154 9.06 -7.42 39.07
C ALA A 154 7.86 -7.97 39.87
N PHE A 155 6.78 -8.40 39.18
CA PHE A 155 5.65 -9.04 39.84
C PHE A 155 6.05 -10.36 40.51
N ILE A 156 6.81 -11.23 39.83
CA ILE A 156 7.24 -12.55 40.40
C ILE A 156 8.17 -12.40 41.59
N ILE A 157 9.05 -11.38 41.55
CA ILE A 157 9.99 -11.10 42.64
C ILE A 157 9.27 -10.48 43.84
N THR A 158 8.49 -9.43 43.60
CA THR A 158 7.88 -8.66 44.71
C THR A 158 6.51 -9.14 45.13
N GLN A 159 5.88 -10.02 44.35
CA GLN A 159 4.50 -10.50 44.53
C GLN A 159 3.43 -9.41 44.59
N LYS A 160 3.83 -8.19 44.23
CA LYS A 160 2.96 -6.98 44.26
C LYS A 160 2.92 -6.33 42.90
N SER A 161 1.74 -5.86 42.48
CA SER A 161 1.58 -5.03 41.31
C SER A 161 1.74 -3.56 41.69
N ARG A 162 2.84 -2.94 41.27
CA ARG A 162 3.13 -1.51 41.53
C ARG A 162 2.60 -0.67 40.38
N LYS A 163 1.58 0.17 40.64
CA LYS A 163 0.90 0.99 39.61
C LYS A 163 1.87 1.87 38.82
N ILE A 164 2.78 2.57 39.48
CA ILE A 164 3.76 3.48 38.82
C ILE A 164 4.66 2.67 37.88
N LEU A 165 5.22 1.54 38.36
CA LEU A 165 6.09 0.69 37.56
C LEU A 165 5.35 0.13 36.35
N THR A 166 4.07 -0.25 36.53
CA THR A 166 3.22 -0.73 35.42
C THR A 166 3.05 0.36 34.37
N LEU A 167 2.78 1.60 34.77
CA LEU A 167 2.63 2.72 33.82
C LEU A 167 3.94 3.01 33.09
N VAL A 168 5.06 3.14 33.83
CA VAL A 168 6.38 3.46 33.24
C VAL A 168 6.80 2.41 32.22
N PHE A 169 6.68 1.12 32.55
CA PHE A 169 7.07 0.03 31.64
C PHE A 169 6.09 -0.20 30.46
N SER A 170 4.91 0.41 30.51
CA SER A 170 3.96 0.40 29.42
C SER A 170 4.22 1.51 28.37
N VAL A 171 4.94 2.58 28.73
CA VAL A 171 5.23 3.70 27.84
C VAL A 171 5.95 3.27 26.54
N PRO A 172 7.00 2.42 26.56
CA PRO A 172 7.68 2.01 25.34
C PRO A 172 6.76 1.31 24.34
N ALA A 173 5.80 0.52 24.81
CA ALA A 173 4.82 -0.14 23.94
C ALA A 173 3.94 0.89 23.22
N LEU A 174 3.46 1.91 23.94
CA LEU A 174 2.67 2.98 23.33
C LEU A 174 3.48 3.81 22.34
N LEU A 175 4.69 4.24 22.73
CA LEU A 175 5.54 5.09 21.89
C LEU A 175 5.97 4.39 20.59
N LEU A 176 6.21 3.08 20.64
CA LEU A 176 6.70 2.33 19.48
C LEU A 176 5.57 1.75 18.62
N ILE A 177 4.47 1.27 19.20
CA ILE A 177 3.44 0.55 18.44
C ILE A 177 2.29 1.48 18.03
N ALA A 178 1.87 2.43 18.87
CA ALA A 178 0.74 3.29 18.54
C ALA A 178 0.91 4.10 17.23
N PRO A 179 2.11 4.66 16.90
CA PRO A 179 2.33 5.29 15.61
C PRO A 179 2.05 4.37 14.42
N PHE A 180 2.41 3.08 14.52
CA PHE A 180 2.16 2.12 13.44
C PHE A 180 0.68 1.87 13.21
N ILE A 181 -0.15 1.85 14.27
CA ILE A 181 -1.60 1.69 14.15
C ILE A 181 -2.18 2.76 13.22
N GLN A 182 -1.65 3.98 13.29
CA GLN A 182 -2.07 5.08 12.42
C GLN A 182 -1.36 5.08 11.07
N MET A 183 -0.04 4.86 11.04
CA MET A 183 0.79 5.06 9.85
C MET A 183 0.63 3.95 8.81
N PHE A 184 0.31 2.71 9.21
CA PHE A 184 0.11 1.62 8.25
C PHE A 184 -0.96 1.92 7.21
N PRO A 185 -2.20 2.30 7.58
CA PRO A 185 -3.21 2.64 6.58
C PRO A 185 -2.89 3.90 5.79
N ILE A 186 -2.17 4.87 6.37
CA ILE A 186 -1.74 6.08 5.66
C ILE A 186 -0.74 5.72 4.55
N GLY A 187 0.25 4.89 4.85
CA GLY A 187 1.29 4.54 3.90
C GLY A 187 0.88 3.49 2.86
N LEU A 188 0.05 2.54 3.24
CA LEU A 188 -0.32 1.37 2.41
C LEU A 188 -1.77 1.38 1.91
N GLY A 189 -2.53 2.42 2.26
CA GLY A 189 -3.97 2.52 1.98
C GLY A 189 -4.84 1.80 3.00
N LEU A 190 -6.13 2.13 3.03
CA LEU A 190 -7.09 1.57 3.99
C LEU A 190 -7.37 0.07 3.80
N LYS A 191 -6.92 -0.53 2.71
CA LYS A 191 -6.97 -2.00 2.52
C LYS A 191 -6.23 -2.80 3.59
N VAL A 192 -5.23 -2.18 4.26
CA VAL A 192 -4.48 -2.81 5.36
C VAL A 192 -4.98 -2.41 6.75
N LEU A 193 -6.14 -1.78 6.85
CA LEU A 193 -6.73 -1.31 8.11
C LEU A 193 -6.95 -2.45 9.13
N PHE A 194 -7.18 -3.69 8.65
CA PHE A 194 -7.23 -4.88 9.51
C PHE A 194 -5.93 -5.07 10.31
N GLY A 195 -4.77 -4.72 9.73
CA GLY A 195 -3.48 -4.76 10.43
C GLY A 195 -3.42 -3.78 11.60
N SER A 196 -3.95 -2.56 11.44
CA SER A 196 -4.07 -1.58 12.52
C SER A 196 -4.99 -2.05 13.63
N ALA A 197 -6.11 -2.69 13.29
CA ALA A 197 -7.03 -3.25 14.26
C ALA A 197 -6.41 -4.42 15.04
N VAL A 198 -5.69 -5.31 14.36
CA VAL A 198 -4.92 -6.41 14.97
C VAL A 198 -3.82 -5.86 15.89
N LEU A 199 -3.05 -4.86 15.42
CA LEU A 199 -2.03 -4.21 16.26
C LEU A 199 -2.65 -3.54 17.49
N THR A 200 -3.85 -3.00 17.40
CA THR A 200 -4.58 -2.44 18.56
C THR A 200 -4.83 -3.53 19.61
N VAL A 201 -5.30 -4.71 19.21
CA VAL A 201 -5.52 -5.84 20.12
C VAL A 201 -4.21 -6.33 20.72
N LEU A 202 -3.16 -6.46 19.93
CA LEU A 202 -1.82 -6.85 20.39
C LEU A 202 -1.23 -5.83 21.36
N THR A 203 -1.41 -4.52 21.08
CA THR A 203 -1.00 -3.44 21.98
C THR A 203 -1.77 -3.49 23.29
N PHE A 204 -3.08 -3.69 23.23
CA PHE A 204 -3.88 -3.90 24.44
C PHE A 204 -3.36 -5.08 25.25
N GLY A 205 -2.98 -6.18 24.59
CA GLY A 205 -2.41 -7.37 25.25
C GLY A 205 -1.14 -7.05 26.03
N ILE A 206 -0.17 -6.35 25.44
CA ILE A 206 1.06 -5.96 26.14
C ILE A 206 0.79 -4.94 27.27
N LEU A 207 -0.28 -4.14 27.14
CA LEU A 207 -0.75 -3.19 28.12
C LEU A 207 -1.74 -3.80 29.14
N LEU A 208 -2.00 -5.10 29.08
CA LEU A 208 -2.99 -5.78 29.93
C LEU A 208 -2.80 -5.51 31.43
N PRO A 209 -1.56 -5.41 31.99
CA PRO A 209 -1.36 -5.05 33.39
C PRO A 209 -1.94 -3.68 33.77
N VAL A 210 -2.00 -2.72 32.84
CA VAL A 210 -2.64 -1.39 33.05
C VAL A 210 -4.15 -1.55 33.12
N PHE A 211 -4.74 -2.34 32.22
CA PHE A 211 -6.19 -2.55 32.14
C PHE A 211 -6.74 -3.59 33.12
N ARG A 212 -5.85 -4.36 33.76
CA ARG A 212 -6.23 -5.36 34.74
C ARG A 212 -7.12 -4.85 35.89
N PRO A 213 -6.87 -3.67 36.50
CA PRO A 213 -7.67 -3.16 37.59
C PRO A 213 -9.04 -2.60 37.16
N PHE A 214 -9.32 -2.47 35.86
CA PHE A 214 -10.60 -1.95 35.35
C PHE A 214 -11.72 -2.93 35.68
N ALA A 215 -12.56 -2.58 36.68
CA ALA A 215 -13.62 -3.44 37.16
C ALA A 215 -14.79 -3.59 36.18
N LYS A 216 -15.10 -2.54 35.44
CA LYS A 216 -16.29 -2.47 34.56
C LYS A 216 -15.93 -2.57 33.08
N LYS A 217 -15.19 -3.61 32.68
CA LYS A 217 -14.74 -3.80 31.29
C LYS A 217 -15.90 -3.80 30.28
N GLY A 218 -17.06 -4.36 30.64
CA GLY A 218 -18.25 -4.37 29.78
C GLY A 218 -18.80 -2.97 29.51
N ILE A 219 -18.76 -2.06 30.48
CA ILE A 219 -19.19 -0.68 30.28
C ILE A 219 -18.21 0.03 29.34
N TRP A 220 -16.90 -0.13 29.54
CA TRP A 220 -15.91 0.46 28.65
C TRP A 220 -16.00 -0.13 27.23
N SER A 221 -16.29 -1.42 27.10
CA SER A 221 -16.58 -2.04 25.80
C SER A 221 -17.74 -1.34 25.10
N LEU A 222 -18.85 -1.10 25.81
CA LEU A 222 -19.99 -0.39 25.25
C LEU A 222 -19.65 1.06 24.88
N VAL A 223 -18.91 1.77 25.73
CA VAL A 223 -18.48 3.16 25.44
C VAL A 223 -17.65 3.20 24.16
N PHE A 224 -16.65 2.36 24.01
CA PHE A 224 -15.83 2.34 22.80
C PHE A 224 -16.62 1.89 21.57
N PHE A 225 -17.57 0.97 21.73
CA PHE A 225 -18.47 0.57 20.66
C PHE A 225 -19.32 1.75 20.16
N VAL A 226 -19.98 2.47 21.08
CA VAL A 226 -20.81 3.64 20.73
C VAL A 226 -19.98 4.74 20.09
N LEU A 227 -18.78 5.03 20.62
CA LEU A 227 -17.85 5.98 20.01
C LEU A 227 -17.43 5.52 18.60
N GLY A 228 -17.13 4.23 18.42
CA GLY A 228 -16.80 3.67 17.12
C GLY A 228 -17.91 3.85 16.10
N ILE A 229 -19.16 3.59 16.48
CA ILE A 229 -20.35 3.86 15.63
C ILE A 229 -20.46 5.36 15.31
N GLY A 230 -20.20 6.23 16.29
CA GLY A 230 -20.19 7.69 16.06
C GLY A 230 -19.15 8.10 15.00
N PHE A 231 -17.95 7.50 15.02
CA PHE A 231 -16.94 7.74 13.99
C PHE A 231 -17.34 7.15 12.64
N PHE A 232 -18.05 6.01 12.57
CA PHE A 232 -18.59 5.52 11.31
C PHE A 232 -19.67 6.45 10.74
N ALA A 233 -20.54 7.00 11.57
CA ALA A 233 -21.53 7.99 11.15
C ALA A 233 -20.86 9.27 10.63
N LYS A 234 -19.82 9.75 11.31
CA LYS A 234 -18.98 10.87 10.84
C LYS A 234 -18.33 10.54 9.50
N ALA A 235 -17.72 9.37 9.35
CA ALA A 235 -17.11 8.94 8.10
C ALA A 235 -18.12 8.88 6.94
N HIS A 236 -19.36 8.47 7.22
CA HIS A 236 -20.46 8.50 6.25
C HIS A 236 -20.76 9.93 5.77
N SER A 237 -20.89 10.88 6.70
CA SER A 237 -21.18 12.29 6.33
C SER A 237 -20.04 12.94 5.54
N GLU A 238 -18.81 12.43 5.64
CA GLU A 238 -17.60 12.92 4.95
C GLU A 238 -17.23 12.08 3.72
N SER A 239 -18.12 11.21 3.22
CA SER A 239 -17.82 10.25 2.17
C SER A 239 -17.82 10.81 0.74
N GLY A 240 -18.33 12.03 0.55
CA GLY A 240 -18.42 12.71 -0.74
C GLY A 240 -17.12 13.37 -1.16
N TYR A 241 -17.05 13.70 -2.46
CA TYR A 241 -16.01 14.54 -3.03
C TYR A 241 -16.55 15.95 -3.26
N GLU A 242 -15.73 16.95 -2.96
CA GLU A 242 -16.08 18.36 -3.04
C GLU A 242 -14.84 19.20 -3.30
N TYR A 243 -14.99 20.52 -3.44
CA TYR A 243 -13.84 21.43 -3.49
C TYR A 243 -12.95 21.23 -2.26
N GLY A 244 -11.65 20.98 -2.50
CA GLY A 244 -10.68 20.63 -1.44
C GLY A 244 -10.60 19.13 -1.09
N LYS A 245 -11.53 18.30 -1.60
CA LYS A 245 -11.50 16.84 -1.48
C LYS A 245 -11.65 16.21 -2.86
N ALA A 246 -10.64 16.42 -3.69
CA ALA A 246 -10.68 16.02 -5.08
C ALA A 246 -10.59 14.51 -5.29
N LYS A 247 -11.36 13.98 -6.23
CA LYS A 247 -11.25 12.62 -6.75
C LYS A 247 -10.39 12.64 -8.01
N SER A 248 -9.52 11.66 -8.16
CA SER A 248 -8.87 11.39 -9.45
C SER A 248 -9.91 11.09 -10.53
N ASN A 249 -9.73 11.69 -11.69
CA ASN A 249 -10.61 11.53 -12.84
C ASN A 249 -9.76 11.43 -14.10
N SER A 250 -9.89 10.33 -14.82
CA SER A 250 -9.12 10.05 -16.03
C SER A 250 -10.05 9.99 -17.26
N LEU A 251 -9.64 10.67 -18.32
CA LEU A 251 -10.21 10.52 -19.65
C LEU A 251 -9.07 10.63 -20.65
N LEU A 252 -8.89 9.60 -21.44
CA LEU A 252 -7.88 9.55 -22.49
C LEU A 252 -8.56 9.34 -23.83
N TYR A 253 -7.99 9.96 -24.86
CA TYR A 253 -8.33 9.69 -26.25
C TYR A 253 -7.18 8.89 -26.85
N ILE A 254 -7.43 7.66 -27.26
CA ILE A 254 -6.46 6.78 -27.92
C ILE A 254 -6.82 6.67 -29.39
N TYR A 255 -5.88 7.06 -30.25
CA TYR A 255 -5.99 6.95 -31.69
C TYR A 255 -4.92 5.99 -32.21
N ASN A 256 -5.36 4.93 -32.87
CA ASN A 256 -4.49 4.02 -33.61
C ASN A 256 -4.38 4.53 -35.06
N ALA A 257 -3.21 5.03 -35.41
CA ALA A 257 -2.95 5.64 -36.69
C ALA A 257 -2.83 4.64 -37.85
N ASP A 258 -2.59 3.34 -37.55
CA ASP A 258 -2.47 2.29 -38.58
C ASP A 258 -3.84 1.76 -38.98
N THR A 259 -4.76 1.62 -38.01
CA THR A 259 -6.14 1.12 -38.25
C THR A 259 -7.17 2.24 -38.44
N ASN A 260 -6.77 3.49 -38.23
CA ASN A 260 -7.67 4.67 -38.24
C ASN A 260 -8.86 4.50 -37.28
N GLN A 261 -8.60 3.99 -36.08
CA GLN A 261 -9.61 3.79 -35.04
C GLN A 261 -9.31 4.63 -33.83
N ALA A 262 -10.34 5.17 -33.19
CA ALA A 262 -10.23 5.96 -31.99
C ALA A 262 -11.14 5.46 -30.88
N ASN A 263 -10.69 5.59 -29.63
CA ASN A 263 -11.41 5.20 -28.45
C ASN A 263 -11.26 6.25 -27.32
N TRP A 264 -12.35 6.52 -26.63
CA TRP A 264 -12.34 7.10 -25.30
C TRP A 264 -12.02 6.02 -24.28
N THR A 265 -11.13 6.27 -23.36
CA THR A 265 -10.74 5.31 -22.31
C THR A 265 -10.60 5.99 -20.96
N THR A 266 -10.71 5.21 -19.90
CA THR A 266 -10.49 5.68 -18.52
C THR A 266 -9.86 4.60 -17.67
N TYR A 267 -9.15 5.02 -16.62
CA TYR A 267 -8.70 4.15 -15.52
C TYR A 267 -9.71 4.09 -14.38
N ASP A 268 -10.70 4.99 -14.35
CA ASP A 268 -11.68 5.08 -13.27
C ASP A 268 -12.56 3.83 -13.24
N THR A 269 -12.79 3.27 -12.06
CA THR A 269 -13.65 2.10 -11.87
C THR A 269 -15.10 2.50 -11.64
N ASN A 270 -15.32 3.69 -11.07
CA ASN A 270 -16.64 4.25 -10.82
C ASN A 270 -16.82 5.56 -11.59
N LEU A 271 -17.56 5.48 -12.70
CA LEU A 271 -17.72 6.59 -13.60
C LEU A 271 -18.69 7.66 -13.05
N ASP A 272 -18.22 8.90 -12.99
CA ASP A 272 -19.06 10.07 -12.74
C ASP A 272 -19.88 10.48 -13.97
N SER A 273 -20.70 11.53 -13.82
CA SER A 273 -21.56 12.05 -14.89
C SER A 273 -20.75 12.61 -16.07
N TRP A 274 -19.61 13.25 -15.79
CA TRP A 274 -18.75 13.85 -16.80
C TRP A 274 -18.09 12.77 -17.68
N THR A 275 -17.48 11.76 -17.06
CA THR A 275 -16.83 10.66 -17.77
C THR A 275 -17.85 9.82 -18.57
N LYS A 276 -19.07 9.61 -18.03
CA LYS A 276 -20.17 8.95 -18.73
C LYS A 276 -20.64 9.71 -19.97
N GLY A 277 -20.44 11.01 -20.04
CA GLY A 277 -20.73 11.82 -21.23
C GLY A 277 -19.90 11.39 -22.45
N TYR A 278 -18.70 10.87 -22.24
CA TYR A 278 -17.79 10.40 -23.31
C TYR A 278 -17.84 8.88 -23.51
N LEU A 279 -17.93 8.12 -22.44
CA LEU A 279 -17.90 6.66 -22.48
C LEU A 279 -19.28 6.01 -22.63
N GLY A 280 -20.35 6.80 -22.48
CA GLY A 280 -21.73 6.31 -22.45
C GLY A 280 -22.15 5.78 -21.07
N LYS A 281 -23.44 5.49 -20.92
CA LYS A 281 -24.02 5.02 -19.64
C LYS A 281 -23.53 3.62 -19.24
N ASN A 282 -23.28 2.76 -20.22
CA ASN A 282 -22.85 1.37 -20.04
C ASN A 282 -21.61 1.07 -20.90
N PRO A 283 -20.43 1.61 -20.55
CA PRO A 283 -19.22 1.40 -21.34
C PRO A 283 -18.75 -0.05 -21.26
N LYS A 284 -18.08 -0.51 -22.32
CA LYS A 284 -17.49 -1.84 -22.36
C LYS A 284 -16.18 -1.86 -21.58
N LYS A 285 -15.84 -3.00 -20.97
CA LYS A 285 -14.51 -3.22 -20.40
C LYS A 285 -13.44 -3.10 -21.51
N ALA A 286 -12.33 -2.47 -21.19
CA ALA A 286 -11.25 -2.18 -22.13
C ALA A 286 -10.33 -3.38 -22.42
N THR A 287 -10.85 -4.61 -22.45
CA THR A 287 -10.05 -5.83 -22.59
C THR A 287 -9.15 -5.83 -23.82
N ASN A 288 -9.64 -5.33 -24.95
CA ASN A 288 -8.90 -5.31 -26.22
C ASN A 288 -7.85 -4.18 -26.32
N LEU A 289 -7.88 -3.20 -25.41
CA LEU A 289 -6.92 -2.11 -25.38
C LEU A 289 -5.81 -2.32 -24.34
N ASN A 290 -5.96 -3.30 -23.48
CA ASN A 290 -4.96 -3.65 -22.46
C ASN A 290 -3.74 -4.38 -23.06
N ASP A 291 -3.79 -4.80 -24.33
CA ASP A 291 -2.62 -5.28 -25.08
C ASP A 291 -1.69 -4.12 -25.47
N ILE A 292 -2.18 -2.89 -25.44
CA ILE A 292 -1.35 -1.68 -25.57
C ILE A 292 -0.68 -1.48 -24.21
N PRO A 293 0.67 -1.47 -24.13
CA PRO A 293 1.39 -1.38 -22.86
C PRO A 293 1.37 0.04 -22.27
N LEU A 294 0.19 0.65 -22.20
CA LEU A 294 -0.07 1.95 -21.65
C LEU A 294 -0.73 1.77 -20.28
N PHE A 295 0.11 1.75 -19.24
CA PHE A 295 -0.36 1.62 -17.87
C PHE A 295 -0.34 2.97 -17.17
N SER A 296 -1.26 3.14 -16.22
CA SER A 296 -1.22 4.24 -15.27
C SER A 296 0.09 4.22 -14.46
N LYS A 297 0.39 5.29 -13.74
CA LYS A 297 1.51 5.36 -12.80
C LYS A 297 1.56 4.17 -11.82
N TYR A 298 0.41 3.60 -11.49
CA TYR A 298 0.27 2.47 -10.57
C TYR A 298 0.16 1.11 -11.28
N ASN A 299 0.53 1.06 -12.55
CA ASN A 299 0.50 -0.15 -13.37
C ASN A 299 -0.90 -0.76 -13.53
N SER A 300 -1.95 0.07 -13.48
CA SER A 300 -3.33 -0.36 -13.77
C SER A 300 -3.65 -0.12 -15.24
N GLY A 301 -4.24 -1.13 -15.90
CA GLY A 301 -4.77 -1.02 -17.25
C GLY A 301 -6.04 -0.18 -17.31
N PHE A 302 -6.52 0.12 -18.53
CA PHE A 302 -7.80 0.79 -18.73
C PHE A 302 -8.94 -0.05 -18.20
N THR A 303 -9.88 0.59 -17.52
CA THR A 303 -11.08 -0.08 -16.98
C THR A 303 -12.17 -0.17 -18.05
N TYR A 304 -12.46 0.96 -18.70
CA TYR A 304 -13.52 1.05 -19.71
C TYR A 304 -13.03 1.75 -20.97
N ALA A 305 -13.68 1.39 -22.09
CA ALA A 305 -13.48 2.01 -23.38
C ALA A 305 -14.80 2.15 -24.16
N ALA A 306 -14.87 3.18 -24.96
CA ALA A 306 -15.94 3.40 -25.94
C ALA A 306 -15.36 3.93 -27.26
N LYS A 307 -16.00 3.61 -28.39
CA LYS A 307 -15.59 4.16 -29.68
C LYS A 307 -15.67 5.69 -29.64
N ALA A 308 -14.64 6.35 -30.16
CA ALA A 308 -14.57 7.80 -30.31
C ALA A 308 -14.58 8.19 -31.80
N PRO A 309 -15.05 9.39 -32.15
CA PRO A 309 -14.85 9.95 -33.48
C PRO A 309 -13.36 10.07 -33.78
N THR A 310 -12.94 9.65 -34.97
CA THR A 310 -11.56 9.84 -35.43
C THR A 310 -11.26 11.33 -35.65
N LYS A 311 -10.04 11.74 -35.32
CA LYS A 311 -9.53 13.09 -35.49
C LYS A 311 -8.26 13.06 -36.34
N GLU A 312 -8.03 14.10 -37.14
CA GLU A 312 -6.79 14.24 -37.92
C GLU A 312 -5.64 14.68 -37.01
N ILE A 313 -5.08 13.74 -36.29
CA ILE A 313 -3.92 13.99 -35.40
C ILE A 313 -2.66 13.88 -36.26
N PRO A 314 -1.82 14.93 -36.34
CA PRO A 314 -0.56 14.89 -37.06
C PRO A 314 0.35 13.78 -36.51
N LYS A 315 0.79 12.89 -37.40
CA LYS A 315 1.75 11.85 -37.07
C LYS A 315 3.15 12.44 -36.93
N PRO A 316 4.02 11.92 -36.04
CA PRO A 316 5.42 12.35 -35.99
C PRO A 316 6.14 12.00 -37.31
N SER A 317 7.15 12.79 -37.65
CA SER A 317 8.04 12.49 -38.78
C SER A 317 9.14 11.52 -38.32
N ILE A 318 9.24 10.37 -38.96
CA ILE A 318 10.29 9.36 -38.66
C ILE A 318 11.25 9.34 -39.84
N THR A 319 12.51 9.65 -39.57
CA THR A 319 13.59 9.69 -40.58
C THR A 319 14.70 8.72 -40.19
N PHE A 320 15.07 7.82 -41.08
CA PHE A 320 16.26 7.00 -40.93
C PHE A 320 17.48 7.84 -41.30
N LEU A 321 18.32 8.16 -40.32
CA LEU A 321 19.59 8.88 -40.52
C LEU A 321 20.70 7.91 -40.91
N GLU A 322 20.64 6.67 -40.48
CA GLU A 322 21.54 5.59 -40.81
C GLU A 322 20.79 4.27 -40.83
N ASP A 323 20.98 3.47 -41.87
CA ASP A 323 20.47 2.10 -41.99
C ASP A 323 21.43 1.33 -42.87
N ARG A 324 22.43 0.68 -42.27
CA ARG A 324 23.48 -0.04 -43.00
C ARG A 324 23.73 -1.40 -42.36
N ILE A 325 24.07 -2.38 -43.22
CA ILE A 325 24.40 -3.72 -42.81
C ILE A 325 25.92 -3.86 -42.95
N VAL A 326 26.59 -4.33 -41.89
CA VAL A 326 28.03 -4.68 -41.89
C VAL A 326 28.15 -6.07 -41.25
N GLY A 327 28.49 -7.03 -42.08
CA GLY A 327 28.49 -8.44 -41.67
C GLY A 327 27.09 -8.90 -41.21
N ASN A 328 27.03 -9.49 -40.03
CA ASN A 328 25.75 -9.96 -39.44
C ASN A 328 25.05 -8.89 -38.59
N GLN A 329 25.49 -7.62 -38.65
CA GLN A 329 24.90 -6.54 -37.85
C GLN A 329 24.26 -5.49 -38.76
N ARG A 330 23.05 -5.06 -38.44
CA ARG A 330 22.34 -3.91 -39.01
C ARG A 330 22.43 -2.76 -38.03
N TYR A 331 23.06 -1.66 -38.45
CA TYR A 331 23.17 -0.42 -37.68
C TYR A 331 22.09 0.54 -38.09
N VAL A 332 21.30 1.00 -37.09
CA VAL A 332 20.15 1.85 -37.33
C VAL A 332 20.26 3.11 -36.49
N LYS A 333 20.06 4.25 -37.14
CA LYS A 333 19.87 5.54 -36.47
C LYS A 333 18.58 6.18 -36.96
N ILE A 334 17.62 6.40 -36.07
CA ILE A 334 16.29 6.94 -36.36
C ILE A 334 16.14 8.26 -35.64
N LYS A 335 15.59 9.27 -36.34
CA LYS A 335 15.15 10.54 -35.76
C LYS A 335 13.62 10.60 -35.79
N ILE A 336 13.02 10.85 -34.65
CA ILE A 336 11.58 11.05 -34.46
C ILE A 336 11.37 12.52 -34.14
N SER A 337 10.68 13.24 -35.02
CA SER A 337 10.39 14.66 -34.86
C SER A 337 8.88 14.85 -34.66
N PRO A 338 8.45 15.54 -33.58
CA PRO A 338 7.04 15.78 -33.34
C PRO A 338 6.47 16.79 -34.33
N ASN A 339 5.25 16.55 -34.84
CA ASN A 339 4.50 17.46 -35.67
C ASN A 339 3.33 18.15 -34.93
N ARG A 340 3.29 17.98 -33.60
CA ARG A 340 2.37 18.61 -32.65
C ARG A 340 3.05 18.74 -31.29
N ASN A 341 2.40 19.35 -30.32
CA ASN A 341 2.90 19.33 -28.94
C ASN A 341 2.84 17.92 -28.36
N VAL A 342 4.00 17.41 -27.92
CA VAL A 342 4.17 16.07 -27.38
C VAL A 342 4.85 16.15 -26.02
N ASN A 343 4.39 15.35 -25.09
CA ASN A 343 4.99 15.26 -23.76
C ASN A 343 5.82 13.99 -23.58
N ARG A 344 5.46 12.89 -24.26
CA ARG A 344 6.16 11.62 -24.08
C ARG A 344 6.09 10.73 -25.32
N TYR A 345 7.19 10.05 -25.60
CA TYR A 345 7.27 8.89 -26.46
C TYR A 345 7.49 7.63 -25.65
N ASP A 346 6.70 6.59 -25.92
CA ASP A 346 7.00 5.22 -25.49
C ASP A 346 7.26 4.38 -26.71
N ILE A 347 8.40 3.67 -26.73
CA ILE A 347 8.85 2.88 -27.88
C ILE A 347 8.94 1.43 -27.45
N PHE A 348 8.38 0.57 -28.29
CA PHE A 348 8.29 -0.86 -28.06
C PHE A 348 8.85 -1.61 -29.24
N ALA A 349 9.30 -2.84 -29.00
CA ALA A 349 9.70 -3.81 -30.01
C ALA A 349 9.26 -5.20 -29.57
N ASN A 350 9.36 -6.15 -30.47
CA ASN A 350 9.15 -7.56 -30.13
C ASN A 350 10.13 -7.98 -29.02
N GLU A 351 9.66 -8.76 -28.03
CA GLU A 351 10.48 -9.20 -26.88
C GLU A 351 11.75 -9.95 -27.31
N ASN A 352 11.66 -10.72 -28.39
CA ASN A 352 12.76 -11.52 -28.91
C ASN A 352 13.79 -10.72 -29.71
N MET A 353 13.54 -9.42 -29.98
CA MET A 353 14.48 -8.58 -30.71
C MET A 353 15.64 -8.17 -29.81
N ALA A 354 16.81 -8.76 -30.01
CA ALA A 354 18.03 -8.39 -29.31
C ALA A 354 18.55 -7.03 -29.85
N ILE A 355 18.63 -6.04 -28.98
CA ILE A 355 19.08 -4.67 -29.27
C ILE A 355 20.47 -4.49 -28.67
N HIS A 356 21.43 -4.05 -29.50
CA HIS A 356 22.79 -3.80 -29.06
C HIS A 356 23.18 -2.32 -29.22
N ASN A 357 24.07 -1.85 -28.38
CA ASN A 357 24.64 -0.49 -28.43
C ASN A 357 23.61 0.64 -28.46
N PHE A 358 22.51 0.44 -27.71
CA PHE A 358 21.39 1.40 -27.69
C PHE A 358 21.82 2.74 -27.10
N LYS A 359 21.52 3.81 -27.84
CA LYS A 359 21.67 5.21 -27.40
C LYS A 359 20.41 5.99 -27.71
N ALA A 360 20.05 6.90 -26.80
CA ALA A 360 19.02 7.92 -27.02
C ALA A 360 19.65 9.30 -26.91
N ASN A 361 19.51 10.14 -27.93
CA ASN A 361 20.17 11.46 -28.04
C ASN A 361 21.67 11.43 -27.70
N GLY A 362 22.37 10.40 -28.19
CA GLY A 362 23.79 10.20 -27.96
C GLY A 362 24.20 9.58 -26.62
N VAL A 363 23.24 9.49 -25.66
CA VAL A 363 23.48 8.94 -24.32
C VAL A 363 23.23 7.45 -24.31
N SER A 364 24.20 6.68 -23.81
CA SER A 364 24.06 5.24 -23.58
C SER A 364 23.24 4.97 -22.31
N THR A 365 22.38 3.96 -22.35
CA THR A 365 21.60 3.57 -21.18
C THR A 365 22.43 2.77 -20.18
N LEU A 366 22.09 2.84 -18.89
CA LEU A 366 22.76 2.10 -17.81
C LEU A 366 22.55 0.56 -17.88
N GLY A 367 21.54 0.10 -18.61
CA GLY A 367 21.16 -1.31 -18.69
C GLY A 367 21.89 -2.11 -19.78
N GLN A 368 23.09 -1.70 -20.23
CA GLN A 368 23.85 -2.44 -21.25
C GLN A 368 24.90 -3.34 -20.60
N LYS A 369 24.83 -4.63 -20.87
CA LYS A 369 25.85 -5.61 -20.49
C LYS A 369 26.42 -6.24 -21.77
N ASN A 370 27.72 -6.12 -21.98
CA ASN A 370 28.38 -6.62 -23.19
C ASN A 370 27.69 -6.14 -24.48
N SER A 371 27.46 -4.84 -24.62
CA SER A 371 26.71 -4.20 -25.71
C SER A 371 25.21 -4.52 -25.78
N LEU A 372 24.71 -5.61 -25.21
CA LEU A 372 23.29 -5.99 -25.22
C LEU A 372 22.50 -5.09 -24.27
N TYR A 373 21.47 -4.44 -24.80
CA TYR A 373 20.52 -3.66 -24.00
C TYR A 373 19.54 -4.59 -23.27
N GLN A 374 19.66 -4.64 -21.94
CA GLN A 374 18.77 -5.45 -21.11
C GLN A 374 17.47 -4.70 -20.88
N ARG A 375 16.36 -5.28 -21.29
CA ARG A 375 15.00 -4.75 -21.10
C ARG A 375 14.06 -5.81 -20.54
N LYS A 376 13.00 -5.40 -19.87
CA LYS A 376 11.94 -6.28 -19.43
C LYS A 376 10.72 -6.09 -20.34
N GLY A 377 10.31 -7.16 -21.02
CA GLY A 377 9.20 -7.13 -21.97
C GLY A 377 9.48 -6.29 -23.21
N ARG A 378 8.42 -5.83 -23.86
CA ARG A 378 8.47 -5.15 -25.16
C ARG A 378 9.03 -3.73 -25.14
N LYS A 379 8.97 -3.02 -24.01
CA LYS A 379 9.35 -1.59 -23.93
C LYS A 379 10.86 -1.40 -24.10
N ILE A 380 11.23 -0.51 -25.02
CA ILE A 380 12.60 -0.05 -25.24
C ILE A 380 12.89 1.20 -24.41
N LEU A 381 12.05 2.24 -24.56
CA LEU A 381 12.31 3.55 -24.00
C LEU A 381 10.99 4.25 -23.65
N SER A 382 10.97 4.95 -22.51
CA SER A 382 10.04 6.07 -22.26
C SER A 382 10.85 7.36 -22.26
N TYR A 383 10.55 8.25 -23.19
CA TYR A 383 11.27 9.51 -23.37
C TYR A 383 10.31 10.69 -23.16
N TYR A 384 10.63 11.55 -22.19
CA TYR A 384 9.86 12.77 -21.94
C TYR A 384 10.40 13.89 -22.82
N VAL A 385 9.54 14.42 -23.67
CA VAL A 385 9.88 15.44 -24.66
C VAL A 385 9.86 16.81 -24.01
N VAL A 386 10.95 17.55 -24.17
CA VAL A 386 11.07 18.94 -23.68
C VAL A 386 11.14 19.87 -24.88
N GLY A 387 10.25 20.89 -24.92
CA GLY A 387 10.24 21.91 -25.98
C GLY A 387 10.05 21.34 -27.39
N ASN A 388 9.32 20.23 -27.53
CA ASN A 388 9.18 19.51 -28.80
C ASN A 388 10.51 19.10 -29.47
N ALA A 389 11.59 18.93 -28.71
CA ALA A 389 12.84 18.47 -29.25
C ALA A 389 12.71 17.05 -29.85
N PRO A 390 13.36 16.78 -30.99
CA PRO A 390 13.34 15.46 -31.62
C PRO A 390 14.08 14.42 -30.75
N LEU A 391 13.67 13.17 -30.88
CA LEU A 391 14.37 12.02 -30.30
C LEU A 391 15.20 11.34 -31.36
N GLU A 392 16.49 11.20 -31.12
CA GLU A 392 17.38 10.35 -31.94
C GLU A 392 17.66 9.04 -31.20
N MET A 393 17.39 7.92 -31.84
CA MET A 393 17.74 6.60 -31.36
C MET A 393 18.78 5.95 -32.26
N GLN A 394 19.81 5.37 -31.65
CA GLN A 394 20.84 4.62 -32.34
C GLN A 394 20.98 3.24 -31.69
N PHE A 395 21.02 2.18 -32.49
CA PHE A 395 21.19 0.81 -32.00
C PHE A 395 21.64 -0.11 -33.14
N SER A 396 22.05 -1.33 -32.79
CA SER A 396 22.26 -2.38 -33.78
C SER A 396 21.45 -3.64 -33.43
N VAL A 397 21.07 -4.38 -34.47
CA VAL A 397 20.38 -5.66 -34.39
C VAL A 397 21.03 -6.67 -35.35
N ASN A 398 20.70 -7.94 -35.22
CA ASN A 398 21.11 -8.92 -36.22
C ASN A 398 20.55 -8.53 -37.61
N SER A 399 21.34 -8.68 -38.67
CA SER A 399 20.96 -8.28 -40.03
C SER A 399 19.71 -8.97 -40.55
N ALA A 400 19.40 -10.19 -40.09
CA ALA A 400 18.19 -10.92 -40.43
C ALA A 400 16.96 -10.49 -39.61
N THR A 401 17.11 -9.61 -38.63
CA THR A 401 16.02 -9.17 -37.76
C THR A 401 15.10 -8.19 -38.50
N VAL A 402 13.83 -8.49 -38.55
CA VAL A 402 12.81 -7.54 -39.01
C VAL A 402 12.65 -6.45 -37.94
N LEU A 403 12.77 -5.18 -38.33
CA LEU A 403 12.54 -4.03 -37.42
C LEU A 403 11.03 -3.86 -37.25
N ASP A 404 10.52 -4.43 -36.18
CA ASP A 404 9.13 -4.26 -35.73
C ASP A 404 9.14 -3.32 -34.51
N LEU A 405 8.99 -2.03 -34.79
CA LEU A 405 8.98 -0.97 -33.77
C LEU A 405 7.59 -0.34 -33.70
N GLU A 406 7.08 -0.19 -32.51
CA GLU A 406 5.83 0.51 -32.22
C GLU A 406 6.12 1.79 -31.46
N LEU A 407 5.57 2.91 -31.92
CA LEU A 407 5.68 4.21 -31.29
C LEU A 407 4.35 4.66 -30.74
N LEU A 408 4.34 4.99 -29.46
CA LEU A 408 3.21 5.65 -28.81
C LEU A 408 3.60 7.09 -28.47
N GLU A 409 2.85 8.04 -29.01
CA GLU A 409 3.02 9.47 -28.78
C GLU A 409 1.92 9.97 -27.84
N SER A 410 2.29 10.56 -26.71
CA SER A 410 1.36 11.06 -25.69
C SER A 410 1.49 12.56 -25.49
N SER A 411 0.34 13.26 -25.34
CA SER A 411 0.26 14.66 -24.95
C SER A 411 -0.81 14.89 -23.88
N PHE A 412 -0.66 15.95 -23.08
CA PHE A 412 -1.57 16.30 -21.99
C PHE A 412 -2.52 17.45 -22.37
N ASP A 413 -2.71 17.69 -23.65
CA ASP A 413 -3.44 18.83 -24.22
C ASP A 413 -4.92 18.54 -24.50
N LEU A 414 -5.47 17.40 -24.12
CA LEU A 414 -6.83 16.98 -24.46
C LEU A 414 -7.91 18.04 -24.18
N LEU A 415 -7.74 18.83 -23.11
CA LEU A 415 -8.70 19.88 -22.73
C LEU A 415 -8.49 21.20 -23.47
N THR A 416 -7.33 21.42 -24.09
CA THR A 416 -6.93 22.68 -24.73
C THR A 416 -6.75 22.54 -26.22
N ASN A 417 -6.66 21.34 -26.74
CA ASN A 417 -6.47 21.07 -28.15
C ASN A 417 -7.77 21.35 -28.94
N PRO A 418 -7.74 22.19 -29.95
CA PRO A 418 -8.94 22.62 -30.70
C PRO A 418 -9.64 21.49 -31.46
N LEU A 419 -8.97 20.35 -31.67
CA LEU A 419 -9.58 19.16 -32.27
C LEU A 419 -10.64 18.51 -31.36
N PHE A 420 -10.63 18.84 -30.05
CA PHE A 420 -11.52 18.23 -29.05
C PHE A 420 -12.41 19.32 -28.43
N GLN A 421 -13.68 18.99 -28.29
CA GLN A 421 -14.65 19.82 -27.55
C GLN A 421 -14.93 19.12 -26.23
N ILE A 422 -14.02 19.25 -25.25
CA ILE A 422 -14.15 18.65 -23.94
C ILE A 422 -14.71 19.68 -22.96
N THR A 423 -15.80 19.32 -22.29
CA THR A 423 -16.38 20.16 -21.23
C THR A 423 -15.43 20.26 -20.04
N LYS A 424 -15.45 21.42 -19.38
CA LYS A 424 -14.61 21.63 -18.19
C LYS A 424 -15.02 20.63 -17.09
N ARG A 425 -14.01 20.06 -16.41
CA ARG A 425 -14.23 19.23 -15.22
C ARG A 425 -14.79 20.07 -14.08
N GLU A 426 -15.55 19.41 -13.20
CA GLU A 426 -15.98 20.03 -11.94
C GLU A 426 -14.79 20.25 -10.99
N ASN A 427 -14.94 21.17 -10.04
CA ASN A 427 -13.83 21.61 -9.16
C ASN A 427 -13.26 20.51 -8.24
N TRP A 428 -13.99 19.43 -8.06
CA TRP A 428 -13.55 18.26 -7.28
C TRP A 428 -12.93 17.17 -8.15
N MET A 429 -12.87 17.33 -9.46
CA MET A 429 -12.26 16.36 -10.38
C MET A 429 -10.80 16.75 -10.63
N MET A 430 -9.88 15.90 -10.21
CA MET A 430 -8.44 16.08 -10.44
C MET A 430 -8.00 15.22 -11.63
N PRO A 431 -7.51 15.83 -12.72
CA PRO A 431 -7.01 15.08 -13.87
C PRO A 431 -5.87 14.14 -13.44
N THR A 432 -5.95 12.89 -13.84
CA THR A 432 -4.85 11.92 -13.73
C THR A 432 -4.45 11.46 -15.11
N PRO A 433 -3.14 11.47 -15.41
CA PRO A 433 -2.60 10.99 -16.68
C PRO A 433 -2.68 9.48 -16.81
#